data_fd660bc4923181d8d8ac7fdc9e1a8a63
#
_entry.id   fd660bc4923181d8d8ac7fdc9e1a8a63
#
_cell.length_a   1.000
_cell.length_b   1.000
_cell.length_c   1.000
_cell.angle_alpha   90.00
_cell.angle_beta   90.00
_cell.angle_gamma   90.00
#
_symmetry.space_group_name_H-M   'P 1'
#
loop_
_entity.id
_entity.type
_entity.pdbx_description
1 polymer ?
#
loop_
_entity_poly.entity_id
_entity_poly.type
_entity_poly.pdbx_seq_one_letter_code
_entity_poly.pdbx_strand_id
1 'polypeptide(L)'
;MRHQGGHLQRLLRALRRQGGWLPAWMFAAGLLALPALGLAAEGTTAGPVEYRDIPGIGSRNIVWVIAQLHLLLAGFVLGVPIFAWLCEIVGWKSGEKRYDKLAKEFTKLLTSSYATTALFGGILLFLLIGFYPKLMNYLTDIFFPSFVFYCILFLLETATLYLYWYGWDAMEDGGKKTFHIFLGFLLNLFAFFIMIVPNSWATFQASPVVIGEGTDIQRAWAATWNPTWWPVNIHRLIANVVLGGYICGAYAGIRYLAARNAEERDHYDWMGYVGNFIGVFGLLPLPFAGYWLMREIYQYNQQMGITLMGGFLSWLFILQAMLIGVLFLGSNYYFWLGITHRIPGSEGQYKKPIMTMLVILLLCLGVWMTPHSLVASLEEARKMGGTHHPLLGVFGVMSAKMTVANLMILVTFMSFIMYWRAGKQETATWAKVARSVMGAVLVLAGIAVIVLGVWGYFVPAIIRINYFSTSQVLIVLFVMLTITPLTALLLRSARTTTEMVWGRMPPRAGYALVLNAVMVILLMTLMGYARSSSRVHWHVYGVMRDSSQYAFSPALGYAAAFMALNTFLFCMLVAFIFWVATMGDKGKAAQGASKGELPHGVPAMAGGAPHHMDQQS
;
A
#
# COMPACT_ATOMS: atom_id res chain seq x y z
N MET A 1 -2.49 -48.80 -19.36
CA MET A 1 -1.65 -47.99 -18.49
C MET A 1 -0.51 -47.23 -19.21
N ARG A 2 -0.70 -46.69 -20.41
CA ARG A 2 0.37 -45.96 -21.16
C ARG A 2 0.05 -44.48 -21.48
N HIS A 3 -1.05 -43.91 -20.98
CA HIS A 3 -1.46 -42.53 -21.34
C HIS A 3 -1.26 -41.47 -20.24
N GLN A 4 -0.92 -41.83 -19.01
CA GLN A 4 -0.74 -40.86 -17.93
C GLN A 4 0.67 -40.27 -17.84
N GLY A 5 1.70 -40.91 -18.44
CA GLY A 5 3.08 -40.38 -18.40
C GLY A 5 3.32 -39.13 -19.28
N GLY A 6 2.48 -38.90 -20.28
CA GLY A 6 2.66 -37.78 -21.20
C GLY A 6 2.29 -36.41 -20.68
N HIS A 7 1.31 -36.36 -19.76
CA HIS A 7 0.87 -35.08 -19.15
C HIS A 7 1.88 -34.56 -18.14
N LEU A 8 2.41 -35.42 -17.29
CA LEU A 8 3.42 -35.05 -16.29
C LEU A 8 4.72 -34.57 -16.96
N GLN A 9 5.15 -35.26 -18.03
CA GLN A 9 6.34 -34.82 -18.78
C GLN A 9 6.13 -33.53 -19.58
N ARG A 10 4.90 -33.21 -20.03
CA ARG A 10 4.59 -31.90 -20.62
C ARG A 10 4.55 -30.80 -19.57
N LEU A 11 4.00 -31.09 -18.42
CA LEU A 11 4.00 -30.15 -17.28
C LEU A 11 5.44 -29.85 -16.81
N LEU A 12 6.27 -30.88 -16.64
CA LEU A 12 7.67 -30.71 -16.25
C LEU A 12 8.50 -29.98 -17.31
N ARG A 13 8.22 -30.20 -18.61
CA ARG A 13 8.86 -29.44 -19.70
C ARG A 13 8.38 -27.99 -19.78
N ALA A 14 7.10 -27.70 -19.51
CA ALA A 14 6.58 -26.35 -19.44
C ALA A 14 7.18 -25.58 -18.26
N LEU A 15 7.31 -26.24 -17.12
CA LEU A 15 7.92 -25.68 -15.90
C LEU A 15 9.43 -25.46 -16.06
N ARG A 16 10.14 -26.36 -16.76
CA ARG A 16 11.57 -26.21 -17.06
C ARG A 16 11.88 -25.07 -18.06
N ARG A 17 10.94 -24.73 -18.92
CA ARG A 17 11.08 -23.61 -19.89
C ARG A 17 10.89 -22.22 -19.26
N GLN A 18 10.32 -22.12 -18.07
CA GLN A 18 10.00 -20.84 -17.44
C GLN A 18 10.98 -20.40 -16.35
N GLY A 19 12.05 -21.15 -16.08
CA GLY A 19 13.10 -20.73 -15.11
C GLY A 19 12.61 -20.55 -13.65
N GLY A 20 11.31 -20.85 -13.36
CA GLY A 20 10.67 -20.53 -12.08
C GLY A 20 11.01 -21.42 -10.88
N TRP A 21 11.76 -22.51 -11.09
CA TRP A 21 12.06 -23.48 -10.01
C TRP A 21 13.36 -23.21 -9.25
N LEU A 22 14.29 -22.52 -9.88
CA LEU A 22 15.60 -22.26 -9.23
C LEU A 22 15.46 -21.48 -7.91
N PRO A 23 14.67 -20.39 -7.84
CA PRO A 23 14.47 -19.65 -6.58
C PRO A 23 13.75 -20.46 -5.50
N ALA A 24 12.76 -21.27 -5.87
CA ALA A 24 12.02 -22.11 -4.94
C ALA A 24 12.88 -23.23 -4.34
N TRP A 25 13.72 -23.87 -5.17
CA TRP A 25 14.67 -24.89 -4.68
C TRP A 25 15.79 -24.29 -3.83
N MET A 26 16.30 -23.11 -4.18
CA MET A 26 17.30 -22.42 -3.36
C MET A 26 16.72 -22.02 -2.01
N PHE A 27 15.46 -21.58 -1.97
CA PHE A 27 14.76 -21.23 -0.74
C PHE A 27 14.46 -22.46 0.11
N ALA A 28 13.98 -23.55 -0.50
CA ALA A 28 13.72 -24.82 0.19
C ALA A 28 15.04 -25.44 0.72
N ALA A 29 16.13 -25.38 -0.04
CA ALA A 29 17.44 -25.82 0.40
C ALA A 29 17.97 -24.95 1.56
N GLY A 30 17.72 -23.62 1.54
CA GLY A 30 18.02 -22.71 2.62
C GLY A 30 17.25 -23.02 3.91
N LEU A 31 15.95 -23.32 3.79
CA LEU A 31 15.12 -23.74 4.93
C LEU A 31 15.54 -25.09 5.51
N LEU A 32 15.96 -26.04 4.67
CA LEU A 32 16.48 -27.35 5.12
C LEU A 32 17.87 -27.24 5.74
N ALA A 33 18.65 -26.21 5.43
CA ALA A 33 19.95 -25.93 6.02
C ALA A 33 19.86 -25.22 7.39
N LEU A 34 18.72 -24.62 7.75
CA LEU A 34 18.52 -23.94 9.05
C LEU A 34 18.82 -24.82 10.26
N PRO A 35 18.34 -26.09 10.34
CA PRO A 35 18.68 -26.99 11.44
C PRO A 35 20.18 -27.34 11.49
N ALA A 36 20.81 -27.48 10.31
CA ALA A 36 22.25 -27.80 10.25
C ALA A 36 23.13 -26.62 10.69
N LEU A 37 22.69 -25.37 10.46
CA LEU A 37 23.37 -24.18 10.96
C LEU A 37 23.23 -24.01 12.48
N GLY A 38 22.06 -24.40 13.04
CA GLY A 38 21.85 -24.45 14.50
C GLY A 38 22.70 -25.50 15.19
N LEU A 39 22.82 -26.68 14.59
CA LEU A 39 23.64 -27.80 15.12
C LEU A 39 25.17 -27.56 15.02
N ALA A 40 25.62 -26.73 14.04
CA ALA A 40 27.02 -26.36 13.90
C ALA A 40 27.51 -25.33 14.95
N ALA A 41 26.58 -24.69 15.67
CA ALA A 41 26.90 -23.68 16.70
C ALA A 41 27.21 -24.27 18.10
N GLU A 42 26.97 -25.55 18.33
CA GLU A 42 27.18 -26.20 19.65
C GLU A 42 28.65 -26.49 20.00
N GLY A 43 29.61 -26.13 19.15
CA GLY A 43 31.03 -26.50 19.33
C GLY A 43 31.95 -25.46 19.97
N THR A 44 31.49 -24.26 20.33
CA THR A 44 32.37 -23.22 20.91
C THR A 44 31.88 -22.77 22.27
N THR A 45 32.73 -22.90 23.29
CA THR A 45 32.53 -22.41 24.66
C THR A 45 32.48 -20.89 24.80
N ALA A 46 32.71 -20.14 23.72
CA ALA A 46 32.48 -18.70 23.64
C ALA A 46 31.04 -18.43 23.22
N GLY A 47 30.31 -17.61 23.99
CA GLY A 47 28.95 -17.16 23.63
C GLY A 47 28.88 -16.57 22.24
N PRO A 48 27.67 -16.48 21.63
CA PRO A 48 27.50 -16.00 20.25
C PRO A 48 28.09 -14.60 20.08
N VAL A 49 28.87 -14.40 19.01
CA VAL A 49 29.43 -13.09 18.64
C VAL A 49 28.31 -12.08 18.54
N GLU A 50 28.48 -10.88 19.07
CA GLU A 50 27.45 -9.87 19.16
C GLU A 50 26.98 -9.42 17.76
N TYR A 51 27.93 -9.03 16.91
CA TYR A 51 27.71 -8.76 15.49
C TYR A 51 29.01 -8.94 14.70
N ARG A 52 28.88 -9.14 13.39
CA ARG A 52 30.00 -9.16 12.45
C ARG A 52 29.86 -7.97 11.51
N ASP A 53 30.92 -7.17 11.39
CA ASP A 53 30.90 -6.00 10.52
C ASP A 53 31.56 -6.25 9.16
N ILE A 54 31.11 -5.51 8.15
CA ILE A 54 31.77 -5.45 6.84
C ILE A 54 32.54 -4.13 6.79
N PRO A 55 33.86 -4.18 6.71
CA PRO A 55 34.68 -2.97 6.66
C PRO A 55 34.28 -2.02 5.55
N GLY A 56 34.15 -0.74 5.86
CA GLY A 56 33.84 0.34 4.91
C GLY A 56 32.35 0.54 4.62
N ILE A 57 31.54 -0.53 4.59
CA ILE A 57 30.09 -0.41 4.29
C ILE A 57 29.25 -0.48 5.55
N GLY A 58 29.60 -1.39 6.47
CA GLY A 58 28.84 -1.68 7.67
C GLY A 58 27.70 -2.68 7.43
N SER A 59 27.67 -3.75 8.23
CA SER A 59 26.65 -4.80 8.15
C SER A 59 25.23 -4.25 8.34
N ARG A 60 25.05 -3.27 9.24
CA ARG A 60 23.76 -2.63 9.47
C ARG A 60 23.19 -1.97 8.21
N ASN A 61 24.03 -1.31 7.44
CA ASN A 61 23.61 -0.63 6.22
C ASN A 61 23.08 -1.63 5.18
N ILE A 62 23.80 -2.74 4.98
CA ILE A 62 23.39 -3.79 4.04
C ILE A 62 22.09 -4.44 4.50
N VAL A 63 22.00 -4.84 5.78
CA VAL A 63 20.78 -5.45 6.33
C VAL A 63 19.60 -4.49 6.20
N TRP A 64 19.79 -3.19 6.46
CA TRP A 64 18.71 -2.22 6.34
C TRP A 64 18.24 -2.05 4.90
N VAL A 65 19.15 -1.97 3.92
CA VAL A 65 18.78 -1.86 2.49
C VAL A 65 17.98 -3.09 2.04
N ILE A 66 18.48 -4.29 2.33
CA ILE A 66 17.81 -5.53 1.94
C ILE A 66 16.47 -5.70 2.66
N ALA A 67 16.41 -5.41 3.97
CA ALA A 67 15.17 -5.45 4.73
C ALA A 67 14.12 -4.47 4.17
N GLN A 68 14.53 -3.26 3.80
CA GLN A 68 13.63 -2.27 3.25
C GLN A 68 13.10 -2.67 1.88
N LEU A 69 13.95 -3.19 0.99
CA LEU A 69 13.53 -3.70 -0.32
C LEU A 69 12.58 -4.90 -0.17
N HIS A 70 12.91 -5.84 0.74
CA HIS A 70 12.01 -6.97 1.03
C HIS A 70 10.65 -6.50 1.57
N LEU A 71 10.63 -5.56 2.52
CA LEU A 71 9.39 -5.05 3.11
C LEU A 71 8.51 -4.29 2.12
N LEU A 72 9.10 -3.57 1.16
CA LEU A 72 8.36 -2.90 0.09
C LEU A 72 7.76 -3.91 -0.90
N LEU A 73 8.53 -4.93 -1.30
CA LEU A 73 8.04 -6.03 -2.13
C LEU A 73 6.93 -6.80 -1.42
N ALA A 74 7.14 -7.16 -0.14
CA ALA A 74 6.15 -7.83 0.68
C ALA A 74 4.87 -6.97 0.84
N GLY A 75 5.00 -5.66 1.02
CA GLY A 75 3.85 -4.75 1.05
C GLY A 75 3.01 -4.81 -0.23
N PHE A 76 3.64 -4.86 -1.38
CA PHE A 76 2.97 -5.04 -2.66
C PHE A 76 2.30 -6.42 -2.78
N VAL A 77 3.04 -7.49 -2.48
CA VAL A 77 2.57 -8.88 -2.57
C VAL A 77 1.39 -9.15 -1.62
N LEU A 78 1.38 -8.54 -0.44
CA LEU A 78 0.31 -8.71 0.55
C LEU A 78 -0.89 -7.76 0.33
N GLY A 79 -0.72 -6.67 -0.39
CA GLY A 79 -1.79 -5.71 -0.67
C GLY A 79 -2.61 -6.03 -1.92
N VAL A 80 -1.93 -6.44 -3.00
CA VAL A 80 -2.56 -6.68 -4.30
C VAL A 80 -3.61 -7.79 -4.30
N PRO A 81 -3.42 -8.93 -3.62
CA PRO A 81 -4.41 -10.02 -3.62
C PRO A 81 -5.78 -9.59 -3.13
N ILE A 82 -5.82 -8.63 -2.19
CA ILE A 82 -7.08 -8.16 -1.59
C ILE A 82 -7.99 -7.55 -2.65
N PHE A 83 -7.49 -6.61 -3.42
CA PHE A 83 -8.33 -5.94 -4.42
C PHE A 83 -8.42 -6.73 -5.73
N ALA A 84 -7.46 -7.59 -6.07
CA ALA A 84 -7.58 -8.52 -7.17
C ALA A 84 -8.76 -9.49 -6.93
N TRP A 85 -8.83 -10.10 -5.75
CA TRP A 85 -9.92 -10.96 -5.34
C TRP A 85 -11.27 -10.23 -5.29
N LEU A 86 -11.31 -9.00 -4.76
CA LEU A 86 -12.53 -8.19 -4.76
C LEU A 86 -13.01 -7.86 -6.18
N CYS A 87 -12.10 -7.53 -7.10
CA CYS A 87 -12.44 -7.33 -8.52
C CYS A 87 -13.01 -8.60 -9.14
N GLU A 88 -12.43 -9.77 -8.85
CA GLU A 88 -12.94 -11.05 -9.34
C GLU A 88 -14.35 -11.33 -8.83
N ILE A 89 -14.63 -11.09 -7.54
CA ILE A 89 -15.98 -11.24 -6.97
C ILE A 89 -16.98 -10.29 -7.65
N VAL A 90 -16.57 -9.03 -7.90
CA VAL A 90 -17.42 -8.06 -8.59
C VAL A 90 -17.71 -8.54 -10.01
N GLY A 91 -16.70 -8.99 -10.76
CA GLY A 91 -16.85 -9.57 -12.10
C GLY A 91 -17.81 -10.75 -12.12
N TRP A 92 -17.64 -11.69 -11.20
CA TRP A 92 -18.51 -12.86 -11.06
C TRP A 92 -19.96 -12.50 -10.74
N LYS A 93 -20.20 -11.55 -9.81
CA LYS A 93 -21.56 -11.13 -9.43
C LYS A 93 -22.24 -10.25 -10.45
N SER A 94 -21.52 -9.38 -11.13
CA SER A 94 -22.07 -8.45 -12.13
C SER A 94 -22.18 -9.07 -13.52
N GLY A 95 -21.43 -10.14 -13.80
CA GLY A 95 -21.27 -10.71 -15.15
C GLY A 95 -20.37 -9.88 -16.07
N GLU A 96 -19.76 -8.80 -15.57
CA GLU A 96 -18.89 -7.93 -16.35
C GLU A 96 -17.46 -8.50 -16.44
N LYS A 97 -17.12 -9.11 -17.57
CA LYS A 97 -15.78 -9.70 -17.86
C LYS A 97 -14.62 -8.72 -17.71
N ARG A 98 -14.90 -7.42 -17.74
CA ARG A 98 -13.90 -6.36 -17.55
C ARG A 98 -13.23 -6.44 -16.18
N TYR A 99 -13.98 -6.77 -15.14
CA TYR A 99 -13.45 -6.93 -13.78
C TYR A 99 -12.60 -8.19 -13.65
N ASP A 100 -12.98 -9.31 -14.30
CA ASP A 100 -12.17 -10.52 -14.32
C ASP A 100 -10.82 -10.28 -15.03
N LYS A 101 -10.85 -9.58 -16.17
CA LYS A 101 -9.63 -9.18 -16.90
C LYS A 101 -8.71 -8.33 -16.02
N LEU A 102 -9.28 -7.38 -15.26
CA LEU A 102 -8.53 -6.54 -14.34
C LEU A 102 -7.93 -7.33 -13.18
N ALA A 103 -8.73 -8.22 -12.56
CA ALA A 103 -8.28 -9.09 -11.47
C ALA A 103 -7.12 -9.99 -11.92
N LYS A 104 -7.21 -10.56 -13.13
CA LYS A 104 -6.15 -11.36 -13.75
C LYS A 104 -4.88 -10.54 -13.97
N GLU A 105 -5.01 -9.30 -14.40
CA GLU A 105 -3.86 -8.41 -14.64
C GLU A 105 -3.18 -7.98 -13.33
N PHE A 106 -3.94 -7.70 -12.28
CA PHE A 106 -3.40 -7.49 -10.94
C PHE A 106 -2.67 -8.74 -10.42
N THR A 107 -3.27 -9.92 -10.58
CA THR A 107 -2.65 -11.19 -10.18
C THR A 107 -1.38 -11.49 -10.98
N LYS A 108 -1.31 -11.08 -12.24
CA LYS A 108 -0.10 -11.18 -13.08
C LYS A 108 1.06 -10.36 -12.51
N LEU A 109 0.81 -9.12 -12.10
CA LEU A 109 1.82 -8.28 -11.45
C LEU A 109 2.26 -8.87 -10.10
N LEU A 110 1.29 -9.37 -9.31
CA LEU A 110 1.55 -10.09 -8.07
C LEU A 110 2.47 -11.28 -8.27
N THR A 111 2.15 -12.19 -9.19
CA THR A 111 2.92 -13.41 -9.44
C THR A 111 4.32 -13.10 -9.97
N SER A 112 4.46 -12.04 -10.79
CA SER A 112 5.75 -11.59 -11.31
C SER A 112 6.66 -11.03 -10.20
N SER A 113 6.10 -10.47 -9.13
CA SER A 113 6.85 -9.91 -7.98
C SER A 113 7.14 -10.94 -6.88
N TYR A 114 6.34 -12.01 -6.78
CA TYR A 114 6.38 -12.96 -5.67
C TYR A 114 7.73 -13.65 -5.50
N ALA A 115 8.29 -14.17 -6.59
CA ALA A 115 9.60 -14.85 -6.57
C ALA A 115 10.73 -13.91 -6.13
N THR A 116 10.70 -12.65 -6.56
CA THR A 116 11.65 -11.61 -6.15
C THR A 116 11.50 -11.31 -4.66
N THR A 117 10.27 -11.22 -4.15
CA THR A 117 9.98 -11.01 -2.73
C THR A 117 10.56 -12.14 -1.87
N ALA A 118 10.34 -13.39 -2.28
CA ALA A 118 10.86 -14.58 -1.60
C ALA A 118 12.40 -14.60 -1.58
N LEU A 119 13.04 -14.25 -2.71
CA LEU A 119 14.50 -14.17 -2.80
C LEU A 119 15.07 -13.14 -1.80
N PHE A 120 14.53 -11.93 -1.77
CA PHE A 120 14.98 -10.90 -0.82
C PHE A 120 14.72 -11.29 0.64
N GLY A 121 13.61 -12.01 0.92
CA GLY A 121 13.33 -12.56 2.25
C GLY A 121 14.38 -13.59 2.69
N GLY A 122 14.76 -14.51 1.81
CA GLY A 122 15.83 -15.47 2.05
C GLY A 122 17.18 -14.79 2.30
N ILE A 123 17.56 -13.84 1.43
CA ILE A 123 18.79 -13.05 1.60
C ILE A 123 18.78 -12.34 2.96
N LEU A 124 17.67 -11.69 3.32
CA LEU A 124 17.54 -10.99 4.61
C LEU A 124 17.78 -11.93 5.80
N LEU A 125 17.16 -13.12 5.77
CA LEU A 125 17.34 -14.11 6.83
C LEU A 125 18.81 -14.53 6.98
N PHE A 126 19.49 -14.84 5.87
CA PHE A 126 20.91 -15.19 5.90
C PHE A 126 21.80 -14.04 6.41
N LEU A 127 21.52 -12.81 6.02
CA LEU A 127 22.24 -11.64 6.50
C LEU A 127 22.05 -11.42 8.01
N LEU A 128 20.83 -11.61 8.52
CA LEU A 128 20.54 -11.47 9.94
C LEU A 128 21.26 -12.54 10.76
N ILE A 129 21.21 -13.81 10.34
CA ILE A 129 21.91 -14.92 11.01
C ILE A 129 23.42 -14.69 10.93
N GLY A 130 23.94 -14.28 9.77
CA GLY A 130 25.36 -14.09 9.55
C GLY A 130 25.95 -12.90 10.30
N PHE A 131 25.26 -11.76 10.30
CA PHE A 131 25.80 -10.52 10.87
C PHE A 131 25.38 -10.26 12.31
N TYR A 132 24.21 -10.73 12.75
CA TYR A 132 23.66 -10.49 14.08
C TYR A 132 23.29 -11.79 14.82
N PRO A 133 24.23 -12.73 15.01
CA PRO A 133 23.93 -14.06 15.59
C PRO A 133 23.35 -13.97 17.01
N LYS A 134 23.83 -13.04 17.85
CA LYS A 134 23.31 -12.84 19.21
C LYS A 134 21.83 -12.41 19.19
N LEU A 135 21.46 -11.48 18.30
CA LEU A 135 20.07 -11.05 18.14
C LEU A 135 19.19 -12.20 17.63
N MET A 136 19.67 -12.92 16.62
CA MET A 136 18.90 -14.03 16.03
C MET A 136 18.71 -15.18 17.03
N ASN A 137 19.73 -15.52 17.80
CA ASN A 137 19.60 -16.53 18.87
C ASN A 137 18.56 -16.11 19.90
N TYR A 138 18.60 -14.85 20.35
CA TYR A 138 17.62 -14.33 21.30
C TYR A 138 16.19 -14.35 20.75
N LEU A 139 15.98 -13.91 19.50
CA LEU A 139 14.66 -13.95 18.88
C LEU A 139 14.19 -15.38 18.61
N THR A 140 15.11 -16.29 18.25
CA THR A 140 14.79 -17.70 18.02
C THR A 140 14.39 -18.40 19.32
N ASP A 141 15.07 -18.12 20.44
CA ASP A 141 14.70 -18.67 21.75
C ASP A 141 13.25 -18.33 22.15
N ILE A 142 12.79 -17.11 21.80
CA ILE A 142 11.43 -16.67 22.15
C ILE A 142 10.40 -17.11 21.10
N PHE A 143 10.72 -16.95 19.81
CA PHE A 143 9.76 -17.05 18.70
C PHE A 143 9.93 -18.30 17.83
N PHE A 144 10.64 -19.33 18.27
CA PHE A 144 10.85 -20.54 17.47
C PHE A 144 9.54 -21.15 16.92
N PRO A 145 8.49 -21.33 17.73
CA PRO A 145 7.21 -21.82 17.20
C PRO A 145 6.60 -20.93 16.12
N SER A 146 6.77 -19.61 16.26
CA SER A 146 6.28 -18.63 15.27
C SER A 146 7.07 -18.72 13.96
N PHE A 147 8.39 -18.96 14.00
CA PHE A 147 9.19 -19.16 12.79
C PHE A 147 8.79 -20.43 12.04
N VAL A 148 8.54 -21.53 12.75
CA VAL A 148 8.05 -22.79 12.15
C VAL A 148 6.69 -22.57 11.50
N PHE A 149 5.77 -21.93 12.21
CA PHE A 149 4.44 -21.61 11.67
C PHE A 149 4.51 -20.70 10.44
N TYR A 150 5.40 -19.70 10.45
CA TYR A 150 5.65 -18.84 9.31
C TYR A 150 6.12 -19.60 8.06
N CYS A 151 7.02 -20.57 8.23
CA CYS A 151 7.47 -21.42 7.12
C CYS A 151 6.32 -22.22 6.49
N ILE A 152 5.43 -22.79 7.32
CA ILE A 152 4.24 -23.51 6.85
C ILE A 152 3.31 -22.57 6.07
N LEU A 153 3.05 -21.38 6.62
CA LEU A 153 2.21 -20.37 5.97
C LEU A 153 2.77 -19.95 4.60
N PHE A 154 4.09 -19.78 4.51
CA PHE A 154 4.74 -19.43 3.25
C PHE A 154 4.56 -20.51 2.17
N LEU A 155 4.65 -21.78 2.53
CA LEU A 155 4.39 -22.90 1.62
C LEU A 155 2.92 -22.92 1.16
N LEU A 156 1.99 -22.70 2.08
CA LEU A 156 0.55 -22.67 1.78
C LEU A 156 0.19 -21.48 0.89
N GLU A 157 0.73 -20.29 1.15
CA GLU A 157 0.53 -19.10 0.31
C GLU A 157 1.09 -19.34 -1.10
N THR A 158 2.32 -19.87 -1.18
CA THR A 158 2.97 -20.17 -2.46
C THR A 158 2.13 -21.14 -3.29
N ALA A 159 1.72 -22.27 -2.71
CA ALA A 159 0.89 -23.26 -3.40
C ALA A 159 -0.44 -22.64 -3.85
N THR A 160 -1.10 -21.88 -2.97
CA THR A 160 -2.39 -21.25 -3.27
C THR A 160 -2.27 -20.20 -4.36
N LEU A 161 -1.22 -19.36 -4.34
CA LEU A 161 -0.97 -18.37 -5.39
C LEU A 161 -0.78 -19.02 -6.76
N TYR A 162 0.02 -20.07 -6.84
CA TYR A 162 0.23 -20.75 -8.11
C TYR A 162 -1.01 -21.49 -8.60
N LEU A 163 -1.79 -22.11 -7.71
CA LEU A 163 -3.10 -22.69 -8.07
C LEU A 163 -4.07 -21.62 -8.56
N TYR A 164 -4.12 -20.47 -7.90
CA TYR A 164 -4.95 -19.34 -8.28
C TYR A 164 -4.54 -18.77 -9.65
N TRP A 165 -3.25 -18.55 -9.89
CA TRP A 165 -2.75 -18.00 -11.15
C TRP A 165 -2.86 -18.96 -12.34
N TYR A 166 -2.36 -20.19 -12.19
CA TYR A 166 -2.35 -21.16 -13.31
C TYR A 166 -3.71 -21.82 -13.53
N GLY A 167 -4.57 -21.82 -12.53
CA GLY A 167 -5.93 -22.33 -12.61
C GLY A 167 -6.92 -21.37 -13.26
N TRP A 168 -6.54 -20.11 -13.51
CA TRP A 168 -7.44 -19.05 -13.93
C TRP A 168 -8.31 -19.46 -15.14
N ASP A 169 -7.66 -19.78 -16.27
CA ASP A 169 -8.36 -20.09 -17.53
C ASP A 169 -9.15 -21.41 -17.47
N ALA A 170 -8.77 -22.33 -16.58
CA ALA A 170 -9.44 -23.61 -16.40
C ALA A 170 -10.69 -23.51 -15.46
N MET A 171 -10.80 -22.42 -14.72
CA MET A 171 -11.83 -22.21 -13.68
C MET A 171 -12.65 -20.93 -13.92
N GLU A 172 -12.84 -20.52 -15.19
CA GLU A 172 -13.58 -19.30 -15.52
C GLU A 172 -15.10 -19.39 -15.28
N ASP A 173 -15.69 -20.60 -15.38
CA ASP A 173 -17.13 -20.78 -15.42
C ASP A 173 -17.70 -21.73 -14.36
N GLY A 174 -18.98 -21.54 -14.03
CA GLY A 174 -19.79 -22.42 -13.19
C GLY A 174 -19.26 -22.63 -11.77
N GLY A 175 -19.38 -23.85 -11.24
CA GLY A 175 -18.89 -24.21 -9.89
C GLY A 175 -17.38 -24.13 -9.75
N LYS A 176 -16.62 -24.23 -10.86
CA LYS A 176 -15.17 -24.04 -10.87
C LYS A 176 -14.80 -22.60 -10.55
N LYS A 177 -15.58 -21.60 -11.01
CA LYS A 177 -15.37 -20.19 -10.67
C LYS A 177 -15.51 -19.92 -9.19
N THR A 178 -16.51 -20.53 -8.55
CA THR A 178 -16.67 -20.43 -7.09
C THR A 178 -15.46 -20.99 -6.35
N PHE A 179 -14.91 -22.12 -6.82
CA PHE A 179 -13.68 -22.69 -6.24
C PHE A 179 -12.47 -21.78 -6.46
N HIS A 180 -12.35 -21.15 -7.64
CA HIS A 180 -11.28 -20.18 -7.91
C HIS A 180 -11.36 -18.96 -6.98
N ILE A 181 -12.56 -18.42 -6.75
CA ILE A 181 -12.78 -17.33 -5.78
C ILE A 181 -12.42 -17.79 -4.36
N PHE A 182 -12.71 -19.05 -4.01
CA PHE A 182 -12.29 -19.61 -2.72
C PHE A 182 -10.77 -19.73 -2.59
N LEU A 183 -10.05 -20.08 -3.67
CA LEU A 183 -8.58 -20.01 -3.66
C LEU A 183 -8.07 -18.59 -3.45
N GLY A 184 -8.71 -17.59 -4.04
CA GLY A 184 -8.41 -16.17 -3.79
C GLY A 184 -8.63 -15.77 -2.33
N PHE A 185 -9.70 -16.30 -1.68
CA PHE A 185 -9.91 -16.11 -0.24
C PHE A 185 -8.79 -16.75 0.58
N LEU A 186 -8.41 -17.99 0.30
CA LEU A 186 -7.32 -18.69 1.00
C LEU A 186 -5.98 -17.96 0.83
N LEU A 187 -5.70 -17.47 -0.38
CA LEU A 187 -4.51 -16.65 -0.64
C LEU A 187 -4.45 -15.42 0.28
N ASN A 188 -5.56 -14.69 0.39
CA ASN A 188 -5.65 -13.53 1.29
C ASN A 188 -5.56 -13.91 2.77
N LEU A 189 -6.12 -15.05 3.16
CA LEU A 189 -6.04 -15.55 4.53
C LEU A 189 -4.60 -15.89 4.92
N PHE A 190 -3.88 -16.62 4.07
CA PHE A 190 -2.48 -16.95 4.32
C PHE A 190 -1.59 -15.71 4.28
N ALA A 191 -1.81 -14.79 3.33
CA ALA A 191 -1.13 -13.51 3.24
C ALA A 191 -1.33 -12.66 4.50
N PHE A 192 -2.54 -12.65 5.07
CA PHE A 192 -2.82 -11.98 6.35
C PHE A 192 -1.98 -12.56 7.50
N PHE A 193 -1.94 -13.88 7.63
CA PHE A 193 -1.13 -14.53 8.67
C PHE A 193 0.38 -14.33 8.43
N ILE A 194 0.85 -14.39 7.19
CA ILE A 194 2.24 -14.07 6.82
C ILE A 194 2.62 -12.64 7.19
N MET A 195 1.68 -11.71 7.20
CA MET A 195 1.91 -10.36 7.67
C MET A 195 1.98 -10.28 9.21
N ILE A 196 0.99 -10.84 9.91
CA ILE A 196 0.87 -10.62 11.37
C ILE A 196 1.87 -11.41 12.18
N VAL A 197 2.29 -12.60 11.72
CA VAL A 197 3.25 -13.45 12.43
C VAL A 197 4.65 -12.80 12.50
N PRO A 198 5.30 -12.37 11.39
CA PRO A 198 6.58 -11.67 11.46
C PRO A 198 6.50 -10.32 12.17
N ASN A 199 5.36 -9.65 12.11
CA ASN A 199 5.19 -8.42 12.86
C ASN A 199 5.28 -8.63 14.37
N SER A 200 5.07 -9.85 14.90
CA SER A 200 5.20 -10.14 16.34
C SER A 200 6.63 -9.88 16.82
N TRP A 201 7.63 -10.50 16.21
CA TRP A 201 9.03 -10.25 16.61
C TRP A 201 9.55 -8.87 16.15
N ALA A 202 9.02 -8.35 15.06
CA ALA A 202 9.41 -7.02 14.60
C ALA A 202 8.91 -5.90 15.52
N THR A 203 7.71 -6.02 16.10
CA THR A 203 7.15 -5.08 17.07
C THR A 203 7.69 -5.31 18.48
N PHE A 204 7.94 -6.56 18.84
CA PHE A 204 8.62 -6.92 20.10
C PHE A 204 9.98 -6.22 20.24
N GLN A 205 10.72 -6.05 19.16
CA GLN A 205 11.98 -5.30 19.20
C GLN A 205 11.79 -3.83 19.62
N ALA A 206 10.63 -3.21 19.31
CA ALA A 206 10.34 -1.83 19.67
C ALA A 206 9.63 -1.70 21.03
N SER A 207 8.80 -2.67 21.38
CA SER A 207 7.98 -2.66 22.60
C SER A 207 7.99 -4.05 23.27
N PRO A 208 9.16 -4.52 23.76
CA PRO A 208 9.25 -5.83 24.42
C PRO A 208 8.40 -5.89 25.69
N VAL A 209 7.85 -7.07 25.95
CA VAL A 209 7.12 -7.39 27.18
C VAL A 209 7.91 -8.37 28.02
N VAL A 210 7.64 -8.39 29.32
CA VAL A 210 8.21 -9.39 30.23
C VAL A 210 7.60 -10.76 29.91
N ILE A 211 8.45 -11.74 29.62
CA ILE A 211 8.03 -13.09 29.30
C ILE A 211 8.19 -13.94 30.56
N GLY A 212 7.10 -14.51 31.04
CA GLY A 212 7.08 -15.43 32.16
C GLY A 212 7.63 -16.83 31.82
N GLU A 213 7.66 -17.71 32.81
CA GLU A 213 7.96 -19.13 32.63
C GLU A 213 6.81 -19.82 31.88
N GLY A 214 7.11 -20.85 31.10
CA GLY A 214 6.12 -21.60 30.35
C GLY A 214 6.72 -22.38 29.18
N THR A 215 5.87 -23.07 28.44
CA THR A 215 6.27 -23.75 27.20
C THR A 215 6.67 -22.73 26.12
N ASP A 216 7.42 -23.16 25.11
CA ASP A 216 7.87 -22.26 24.01
C ASP A 216 6.67 -21.62 23.30
N ILE A 217 5.55 -22.34 23.14
CA ILE A 217 4.33 -21.81 22.54
C ILE A 217 3.73 -20.70 23.44
N GLN A 218 3.69 -20.91 24.75
CA GLN A 218 3.16 -19.89 25.68
C GLN A 218 4.03 -18.65 25.72
N ARG A 219 5.36 -18.83 25.73
CA ARG A 219 6.36 -17.73 25.66
C ARG A 219 6.24 -16.93 24.37
N ALA A 220 6.19 -17.61 23.21
CA ALA A 220 6.01 -16.97 21.91
C ALA A 220 4.66 -16.23 21.81
N TRP A 221 3.60 -16.83 22.35
CA TRP A 221 2.28 -16.19 22.38
C TRP A 221 2.28 -14.93 23.25
N ALA A 222 2.82 -14.99 24.46
CA ALA A 222 2.92 -13.82 25.34
C ALA A 222 3.74 -12.68 24.70
N ALA A 223 4.88 -13.01 24.06
CA ALA A 223 5.72 -12.04 23.36
C ALA A 223 5.02 -11.41 22.14
N THR A 224 4.13 -12.15 21.49
CA THR A 224 3.36 -11.69 20.33
C THR A 224 2.43 -10.54 20.70
N TRP A 225 1.78 -10.59 21.88
CA TRP A 225 0.86 -9.57 22.37
C TRP A 225 1.54 -8.32 22.94
N ASN A 226 2.65 -7.90 22.33
CA ASN A 226 3.29 -6.65 22.71
C ASN A 226 2.43 -5.42 22.29
N PRO A 227 2.58 -4.26 22.97
CA PRO A 227 1.67 -3.11 22.82
C PRO A 227 1.52 -2.60 21.39
N THR A 228 2.58 -2.67 20.57
CA THR A 228 2.56 -2.13 19.21
C THR A 228 2.14 -3.14 18.15
N TRP A 229 1.90 -4.40 18.47
CA TRP A 229 1.63 -5.45 17.49
C TRP A 229 0.34 -5.22 16.68
N TRP A 230 -0.80 -5.03 17.34
CA TRP A 230 -2.06 -4.77 16.63
C TRP A 230 -2.07 -3.44 15.88
N PRO A 231 -1.64 -2.32 16.47
CA PRO A 231 -1.58 -1.05 15.75
C PRO A 231 -0.71 -1.12 14.49
N VAL A 232 0.44 -1.79 14.56
CA VAL A 232 1.30 -2.00 13.38
C VAL A 232 0.62 -2.87 12.34
N ASN A 233 -0.06 -3.95 12.74
CA ASN A 233 -0.74 -4.84 11.79
C ASN A 233 -1.84 -4.12 11.02
N ILE A 234 -2.70 -3.37 11.70
CA ILE A 234 -3.77 -2.61 11.05
C ILE A 234 -3.19 -1.52 10.14
N HIS A 235 -2.21 -0.77 10.63
CA HIS A 235 -1.54 0.25 9.83
C HIS A 235 -0.89 -0.35 8.57
N ARG A 236 -0.18 -1.47 8.69
CA ARG A 236 0.49 -2.13 7.56
C ARG A 236 -0.50 -2.73 6.57
N LEU A 237 -1.58 -3.35 7.03
CA LEU A 237 -2.61 -3.90 6.14
C LEU A 237 -3.16 -2.82 5.20
N ILE A 238 -3.52 -1.67 5.75
CA ILE A 238 -4.02 -0.53 4.98
C ILE A 238 -2.92 0.02 4.06
N ALA A 239 -1.70 0.23 4.61
CA ALA A 239 -0.58 0.76 3.85
C ALA A 239 -0.16 -0.15 2.67
N ASN A 240 -0.26 -1.47 2.82
CA ASN A 240 0.01 -2.43 1.74
C ASN A 240 -1.00 -2.28 0.60
N VAL A 241 -2.28 -2.10 0.91
CA VAL A 241 -3.33 -1.83 -0.10
C VAL A 241 -3.07 -0.51 -0.82
N VAL A 242 -2.70 0.55 -0.08
CA VAL A 242 -2.33 1.86 -0.67
C VAL A 242 -1.15 1.72 -1.62
N LEU A 243 -0.08 1.06 -1.19
CA LEU A 243 1.11 0.80 -2.00
C LEU A 243 0.77 0.02 -3.27
N GLY A 244 0.03 -1.08 -3.12
CA GLY A 244 -0.42 -1.91 -4.24
C GLY A 244 -1.26 -1.14 -5.25
N GLY A 245 -2.22 -0.35 -4.77
CA GLY A 245 -3.09 0.47 -5.61
C GLY A 245 -2.31 1.49 -6.45
N TYR A 246 -1.39 2.24 -5.84
CA TYR A 246 -0.58 3.23 -6.57
C TYR A 246 0.42 2.59 -7.53
N ILE A 247 1.05 1.46 -7.18
CA ILE A 247 1.96 0.76 -8.11
C ILE A 247 1.19 0.20 -9.30
N CYS A 248 0.02 -0.43 -9.09
CA CYS A 248 -0.84 -0.88 -10.18
C CYS A 248 -1.36 0.29 -11.02
N GLY A 249 -1.65 1.43 -10.39
CA GLY A 249 -1.99 2.67 -11.08
C GLY A 249 -0.86 3.19 -11.96
N ALA A 250 0.39 3.13 -11.48
CA ALA A 250 1.56 3.52 -12.28
C ALA A 250 1.78 2.59 -13.48
N TYR A 251 1.63 1.27 -13.29
CA TYR A 251 1.66 0.32 -14.40
C TYR A 251 0.63 0.69 -15.46
N ALA A 252 -0.61 0.93 -15.04
CA ALA A 252 -1.68 1.35 -15.94
C ALA A 252 -1.34 2.69 -16.64
N GLY A 253 -0.79 3.67 -15.91
CA GLY A 253 -0.35 4.95 -16.47
C GLY A 253 0.71 4.79 -17.55
N ILE A 254 1.72 3.96 -17.32
CA ILE A 254 2.79 3.66 -18.30
C ILE A 254 2.20 2.94 -19.52
N ARG A 255 1.33 1.94 -19.30
CA ARG A 255 0.67 1.21 -20.39
C ARG A 255 -0.28 2.10 -21.19
N TYR A 256 -0.99 3.01 -20.53
CA TYR A 256 -1.84 4.01 -21.17
C TYR A 256 -1.05 4.93 -22.12
N LEU A 257 0.11 5.43 -21.66
CA LEU A 257 0.99 6.27 -22.47
C LEU A 257 1.61 5.52 -23.66
N ALA A 258 1.82 4.20 -23.52
CA ALA A 258 2.37 3.33 -24.55
C ALA A 258 1.32 2.63 -25.42
N ALA A 259 0.02 2.86 -25.17
CA ALA A 259 -1.07 2.19 -25.86
C ALA A 259 -1.10 2.50 -27.35
N ARG A 260 -1.24 1.46 -28.16
CA ARG A 260 -1.19 1.53 -29.64
C ARG A 260 -2.55 1.63 -30.29
N ASN A 261 -3.60 1.18 -29.62
CA ASN A 261 -4.98 1.17 -30.10
C ASN A 261 -5.95 1.72 -29.04
N ALA A 262 -7.18 1.98 -29.45
CA ALA A 262 -8.22 2.56 -28.59
C ALA A 262 -8.60 1.60 -27.44
N GLU A 263 -8.68 0.29 -27.71
CA GLU A 263 -9.07 -0.71 -26.70
C GLU A 263 -8.06 -0.80 -25.55
N GLU A 264 -6.77 -0.82 -25.87
CA GLU A 264 -5.71 -0.77 -24.85
C GLU A 264 -5.79 0.53 -24.05
N ARG A 265 -6.01 1.66 -24.73
CA ARG A 265 -6.12 2.96 -24.11
C ARG A 265 -7.30 3.03 -23.14
N ASP A 266 -8.46 2.50 -23.53
CA ASP A 266 -9.65 2.43 -22.68
C ASP A 266 -9.43 1.55 -21.46
N HIS A 267 -8.82 0.37 -21.66
CA HIS A 267 -8.55 -0.58 -20.60
C HIS A 267 -7.60 0.01 -19.54
N TYR A 268 -6.46 0.56 -19.99
CA TYR A 268 -5.46 1.10 -19.05
C TYR A 268 -5.87 2.45 -18.44
N ASP A 269 -6.70 3.24 -19.09
CA ASP A 269 -7.33 4.40 -18.47
C ASP A 269 -8.26 3.99 -17.31
N TRP A 270 -9.06 2.93 -17.53
CA TRP A 270 -9.93 2.40 -16.49
C TRP A 270 -9.14 1.72 -15.36
N MET A 271 -8.14 0.92 -15.68
CA MET A 271 -7.23 0.32 -14.70
C MET A 271 -6.52 1.38 -13.86
N GLY A 272 -6.07 2.47 -14.47
CA GLY A 272 -5.46 3.62 -13.78
C GLY A 272 -6.43 4.31 -12.81
N TYR A 273 -7.70 4.45 -13.22
CA TYR A 273 -8.75 4.95 -12.33
C TYR A 273 -8.95 4.03 -11.11
N VAL A 274 -9.07 2.73 -11.33
CA VAL A 274 -9.25 1.76 -10.23
C VAL A 274 -8.02 1.75 -9.31
N GLY A 275 -6.81 1.76 -9.86
CA GLY A 275 -5.57 1.83 -9.06
C GLY A 275 -5.48 3.09 -8.21
N ASN A 276 -5.76 4.27 -8.79
CA ASN A 276 -5.80 5.53 -8.03
C ASN A 276 -6.92 5.52 -6.96
N PHE A 277 -8.09 4.95 -7.29
CA PHE A 277 -9.20 4.82 -6.35
C PHE A 277 -8.80 3.96 -5.14
N ILE A 278 -8.20 2.78 -5.39
CA ILE A 278 -7.73 1.89 -4.32
C ILE A 278 -6.68 2.58 -3.45
N GLY A 279 -5.70 3.25 -4.07
CA GLY A 279 -4.66 3.99 -3.36
C GLY A 279 -5.23 5.06 -2.45
N VAL A 280 -6.09 5.94 -2.98
CA VAL A 280 -6.65 7.05 -2.20
C VAL A 280 -7.70 6.59 -1.19
N PHE A 281 -8.49 5.57 -1.52
CA PHE A 281 -9.48 5.01 -0.59
C PHE A 281 -8.80 4.40 0.65
N GLY A 282 -7.68 3.69 0.47
CA GLY A 282 -6.86 3.22 1.59
C GLY A 282 -6.14 4.37 2.33
N LEU A 283 -5.79 5.45 1.63
CA LEU A 283 -5.16 6.62 2.25
C LEU A 283 -6.09 7.37 3.22
N LEU A 284 -7.43 7.26 3.09
CA LEU A 284 -8.38 7.92 3.99
C LEU A 284 -8.34 7.35 5.42
N PRO A 285 -8.40 6.03 5.67
CA PRO A 285 -8.31 5.46 7.03
C PRO A 285 -6.88 5.38 7.57
N LEU A 286 -5.86 5.49 6.73
CA LEU A 286 -4.47 5.29 7.12
C LEU A 286 -3.98 6.28 8.20
N PRO A 287 -4.33 7.59 8.19
CA PRO A 287 -3.98 8.51 9.27
C PRO A 287 -4.57 8.12 10.63
N PHE A 288 -5.75 7.51 10.67
CA PHE A 288 -6.36 7.05 11.92
C PHE A 288 -5.61 5.85 12.49
N ALA A 289 -5.22 4.89 11.63
CA ALA A 289 -4.36 3.78 12.03
C ALA A 289 -2.97 4.26 12.50
N GLY A 290 -2.40 5.27 11.82
CA GLY A 290 -1.15 5.92 12.21
C GLY A 290 -1.25 6.63 13.55
N TYR A 291 -2.37 7.31 13.83
CA TYR A 291 -2.64 7.94 15.11
C TYR A 291 -2.70 6.90 16.25
N TRP A 292 -3.41 5.79 16.05
CA TRP A 292 -3.45 4.70 17.03
C TRP A 292 -2.05 4.14 17.31
N LEU A 293 -1.27 3.86 16.27
CA LEU A 293 0.10 3.37 16.43
C LEU A 293 0.97 4.35 17.26
N MET A 294 0.91 5.64 16.94
CA MET A 294 1.68 6.64 17.68
C MET A 294 1.23 6.79 19.14
N ARG A 295 -0.07 6.68 19.41
CA ARG A 295 -0.61 6.67 20.77
C ARG A 295 -0.02 5.52 21.59
N GLU A 296 0.01 4.30 21.04
CA GLU A 296 0.57 3.13 21.74
C GLU A 296 2.08 3.26 21.98
N ILE A 297 2.83 3.85 21.03
CA ILE A 297 4.25 4.14 21.21
C ILE A 297 4.46 5.12 22.38
N TYR A 298 3.68 6.20 22.46
CA TYR A 298 3.76 7.17 23.55
C TYR A 298 3.37 6.56 24.90
N GLN A 299 2.35 5.70 24.94
CA GLN A 299 1.91 5.02 26.15
C GLN A 299 2.95 4.01 26.64
N TYR A 300 3.59 3.29 25.71
CA TYR A 300 4.64 2.34 26.04
C TYR A 300 5.92 3.05 26.53
N ASN A 301 6.39 4.04 25.80
CA ASN A 301 7.57 4.81 26.14
C ASN A 301 7.49 6.24 25.57
N GLN A 302 7.27 7.21 26.47
CA GLN A 302 7.15 8.61 26.11
C GLN A 302 8.40 9.16 25.41
N GLN A 303 9.61 8.75 25.84
CA GLN A 303 10.87 9.19 25.23
C GLN A 303 10.99 8.73 23.77
N MET A 304 10.57 7.50 23.46
CA MET A 304 10.54 7.00 22.09
C MET A 304 9.58 7.83 21.22
N GLY A 305 8.40 8.13 21.73
CA GLY A 305 7.43 9.00 21.05
C GLY A 305 7.98 10.41 20.80
N ILE A 306 8.65 11.01 21.79
CA ILE A 306 9.30 12.32 21.67
C ILE A 306 10.42 12.28 20.62
N THR A 307 11.26 11.25 20.64
CA THR A 307 12.37 11.08 19.66
C THR A 307 11.83 11.06 18.22
N LEU A 308 10.72 10.37 18.00
CA LEU A 308 10.08 10.31 16.68
C LEU A 308 9.47 11.66 16.26
N MET A 309 8.60 12.23 17.09
CA MET A 309 7.71 13.32 16.65
C MET A 309 8.32 14.71 16.80
N GLY A 310 9.17 14.92 17.77
CA GLY A 310 9.65 16.24 18.12
C GLY A 310 11.14 16.32 18.44
N GLY A 311 11.82 15.17 18.51
CA GLY A 311 13.25 15.09 18.77
C GLY A 311 14.09 15.02 17.49
N PHE A 312 15.14 14.22 17.52
CA PHE A 312 16.13 14.09 16.44
C PHE A 312 15.54 13.65 15.11
N LEU A 313 14.40 12.94 15.09
CA LEU A 313 13.76 12.41 13.89
C LEU A 313 12.57 13.28 13.42
N SER A 314 12.30 14.40 14.06
CA SER A 314 11.14 15.26 13.72
C SER A 314 11.11 15.73 12.27
N TRP A 315 12.25 15.95 11.65
CA TRP A 315 12.36 16.33 10.24
C TRP A 315 11.84 15.24 9.28
N LEU A 316 11.89 13.95 9.68
CA LEU A 316 11.30 12.84 8.91
C LEU A 316 9.78 13.02 8.81
N PHE A 317 9.15 13.48 9.89
CA PHE A 317 7.70 13.70 9.89
C PHE A 317 7.29 14.93 9.08
N ILE A 318 8.18 15.92 8.91
CA ILE A 318 7.95 17.03 7.96
C ILE A 318 7.96 16.47 6.53
N LEU A 319 8.97 15.66 6.18
CA LEU A 319 9.03 15.00 4.87
C LEU A 319 7.84 14.06 4.66
N GLN A 320 7.44 13.29 5.67
CA GLN A 320 6.24 12.47 5.63
C GLN A 320 5.00 13.30 5.29
N ALA A 321 4.84 14.43 5.96
CA ALA A 321 3.72 15.34 5.73
C ALA A 321 3.71 15.86 4.28
N MET A 322 4.87 16.22 3.73
CA MET A 322 5.00 16.65 2.33
C MET A 322 4.61 15.54 1.36
N LEU A 323 5.09 14.31 1.56
CA LEU A 323 4.81 13.16 0.70
C LEU A 323 3.33 12.76 0.75
N ILE A 324 2.73 12.71 1.93
CA ILE A 324 1.28 12.48 2.11
C ILE A 324 0.50 13.59 1.38
N GLY A 325 0.92 14.83 1.52
CA GLY A 325 0.32 15.97 0.83
C GLY A 325 0.34 15.82 -0.69
N VAL A 326 1.46 15.38 -1.26
CA VAL A 326 1.58 15.12 -2.70
C VAL A 326 0.64 13.98 -3.12
N LEU A 327 0.51 12.91 -2.32
CA LEU A 327 -0.42 11.81 -2.62
C LEU A 327 -1.88 12.27 -2.63
N PHE A 328 -2.30 13.06 -1.65
CA PHE A 328 -3.65 13.66 -1.63
C PHE A 328 -3.88 14.57 -2.82
N LEU A 329 -2.92 15.48 -3.12
CA LEU A 329 -3.03 16.40 -4.23
C LEU A 329 -3.04 15.68 -5.58
N GLY A 330 -2.11 14.74 -5.80
CA GLY A 330 -1.99 13.99 -7.04
C GLY A 330 -3.21 13.12 -7.33
N SER A 331 -3.78 12.46 -6.29
CA SER A 331 -4.99 11.65 -6.44
C SER A 331 -6.23 12.49 -6.72
N ASN A 332 -6.40 13.62 -6.03
CA ASN A 332 -7.49 14.56 -6.32
C ASN A 332 -7.36 15.15 -7.72
N TYR A 333 -6.15 15.56 -8.11
CA TYR A 333 -5.87 16.06 -9.46
C TYR A 333 -6.26 15.04 -10.54
N TYR A 334 -5.95 13.76 -10.33
CA TYR A 334 -6.34 12.69 -11.24
C TYR A 334 -7.86 12.55 -11.35
N PHE A 335 -8.60 12.61 -10.23
CA PHE A 335 -10.07 12.61 -10.25
C PHE A 335 -10.63 13.84 -10.98
N TRP A 336 -10.10 15.03 -10.74
CA TRP A 336 -10.57 16.27 -11.39
C TRP A 336 -10.30 16.25 -12.90
N LEU A 337 -9.16 15.73 -13.33
CA LEU A 337 -8.90 15.48 -14.75
C LEU A 337 -9.92 14.49 -15.33
N GLY A 338 -10.26 13.44 -14.58
CA GLY A 338 -11.26 12.46 -15.02
C GLY A 338 -12.63 13.07 -15.22
N ILE A 339 -13.10 13.94 -14.32
CA ILE A 339 -14.37 14.65 -14.48
C ILE A 339 -14.36 15.49 -15.75
N THR A 340 -13.29 16.24 -16.00
CA THR A 340 -13.24 17.22 -17.12
C THR A 340 -12.99 16.57 -18.48
N HIS A 341 -12.37 15.38 -18.55
CA HIS A 341 -11.98 14.75 -19.82
C HIS A 341 -12.80 13.52 -20.19
N ARG A 342 -13.25 12.74 -19.18
CA ARG A 342 -14.07 11.54 -19.43
C ARG A 342 -15.55 11.82 -19.56
N ILE A 343 -16.03 12.97 -19.07
CA ILE A 343 -17.45 13.33 -19.08
C ILE A 343 -17.64 14.56 -19.96
N PRO A 344 -18.03 14.38 -21.23
CA PRO A 344 -18.21 15.49 -22.18
C PRO A 344 -19.18 16.55 -21.64
N GLY A 345 -18.85 17.83 -21.80
CA GLY A 345 -19.68 18.96 -21.38
C GLY A 345 -19.64 19.29 -19.88
N SER A 346 -18.83 18.58 -19.07
CA SER A 346 -18.76 18.83 -17.62
C SER A 346 -17.75 19.93 -17.21
N GLU A 347 -16.89 20.39 -18.10
CA GLU A 347 -15.75 21.25 -17.79
C GLU A 347 -16.15 22.55 -17.05
N GLY A 348 -17.19 23.23 -17.49
CA GLY A 348 -17.67 24.48 -16.87
C GLY A 348 -18.35 24.26 -15.52
N GLN A 349 -19.12 23.19 -15.40
CA GLN A 349 -19.94 22.90 -14.22
C GLN A 349 -19.11 22.66 -12.95
N TYR A 350 -17.98 21.93 -13.08
CA TYR A 350 -17.15 21.51 -11.94
C TYR A 350 -15.97 22.43 -11.65
N LYS A 351 -15.72 23.46 -12.45
CA LYS A 351 -14.58 24.37 -12.28
C LYS A 351 -14.56 25.05 -10.89
N LYS A 352 -15.70 25.61 -10.46
CA LYS A 352 -15.79 26.30 -9.15
C LYS A 352 -15.59 25.33 -7.99
N PRO A 353 -16.32 24.19 -7.87
CA PRO A 353 -16.10 23.21 -6.81
C PRO A 353 -14.66 22.69 -6.76
N ILE A 354 -14.05 22.37 -7.89
CA ILE A 354 -12.67 21.90 -7.99
C ILE A 354 -11.71 22.96 -7.44
N MET A 355 -11.88 24.23 -7.86
CA MET A 355 -11.02 25.31 -7.38
C MET A 355 -11.17 25.54 -5.88
N THR A 356 -12.38 25.47 -5.34
CA THR A 356 -12.63 25.58 -3.89
C THR A 356 -11.93 24.44 -3.12
N MET A 357 -12.08 23.19 -3.58
CA MET A 357 -11.41 22.04 -2.98
C MET A 357 -9.90 22.14 -3.07
N LEU A 358 -9.35 22.62 -4.19
CA LEU A 358 -7.92 22.85 -4.36
C LEU A 358 -7.39 23.88 -3.35
N VAL A 359 -8.07 25.00 -3.17
CA VAL A 359 -7.68 26.05 -2.22
C VAL A 359 -7.69 25.49 -0.80
N ILE A 360 -8.77 24.80 -0.40
CA ILE A 360 -8.86 24.19 0.94
C ILE A 360 -7.72 23.18 1.14
N LEU A 361 -7.47 22.32 0.15
CA LEU A 361 -6.41 21.32 0.21
C LEU A 361 -5.03 21.96 0.36
N LEU A 362 -4.73 23.02 -0.39
CA LEU A 362 -3.45 23.75 -0.32
C LEU A 362 -3.27 24.44 1.04
N LEU A 363 -4.32 25.05 1.60
CA LEU A 363 -4.28 25.64 2.94
C LEU A 363 -4.04 24.58 4.02
N CYS A 364 -4.73 23.43 3.92
CA CYS A 364 -4.51 22.30 4.83
C CYS A 364 -3.07 21.76 4.72
N LEU A 365 -2.53 21.64 3.51
CA LEU A 365 -1.15 21.22 3.28
C LEU A 365 -0.14 22.22 3.87
N GLY A 366 -0.38 23.51 3.74
CA GLY A 366 0.44 24.55 4.34
C GLY A 366 0.60 24.39 5.85
N VAL A 367 -0.50 24.10 6.54
CA VAL A 367 -0.50 23.81 7.99
C VAL A 367 0.12 22.42 8.28
N TRP A 368 -0.22 21.40 7.48
CA TRP A 368 0.24 20.03 7.66
C TRP A 368 1.77 19.89 7.56
N MET A 369 2.42 20.65 6.68
CA MET A 369 3.87 20.64 6.46
C MET A 369 4.67 21.46 7.47
N THR A 370 4.04 22.21 8.39
CA THR A 370 4.79 22.92 9.43
C THR A 370 5.47 21.93 10.39
N PRO A 371 6.61 22.28 11.02
CA PRO A 371 7.26 21.42 12.00
C PRO A 371 6.30 21.02 13.12
N HIS A 372 6.41 19.76 13.58
CA HIS A 372 5.62 19.30 14.71
C HIS A 372 6.10 19.96 15.99
N SER A 373 5.17 20.45 16.80
CA SER A 373 5.45 20.92 18.14
C SER A 373 5.40 19.76 19.13
N LEU A 374 6.39 19.64 19.99
CA LEU A 374 6.39 18.72 21.16
C LEU A 374 5.29 19.07 22.15
N VAL A 375 4.79 20.28 22.08
CA VAL A 375 3.90 20.85 23.07
C VAL A 375 2.46 20.55 22.69
N ALA A 376 1.71 20.13 23.66
CA ALA A 376 0.33 19.73 23.45
C ALA A 376 -0.64 20.91 23.42
N SER A 377 -0.34 22.02 24.10
CA SER A 377 -1.17 23.21 24.17
C SER A 377 -0.35 24.50 24.17
N LEU A 378 -1.00 25.64 23.91
CA LEU A 378 -0.33 26.96 23.97
C LEU A 378 0.17 27.30 25.37
N GLU A 379 -0.50 26.81 26.40
CA GLU A 379 -0.08 27.02 27.80
C GLU A 379 1.22 26.27 28.10
N GLU A 380 1.31 24.99 27.68
CA GLU A 380 2.54 24.22 27.78
C GLU A 380 3.68 24.87 26.99
N ALA A 381 3.38 25.40 25.78
CA ALA A 381 4.36 26.11 24.97
C ALA A 381 4.96 27.30 25.70
N ARG A 382 4.14 28.09 26.40
CA ARG A 382 4.59 29.22 27.20
C ARG A 382 5.44 28.78 28.39
N LYS A 383 5.06 27.70 29.07
CA LYS A 383 5.78 27.14 30.24
C LYS A 383 7.15 26.57 29.87
N MET A 384 7.30 26.02 28.69
CA MET A 384 8.56 25.43 28.20
C MET A 384 9.58 26.46 27.66
N GLY A 385 9.26 27.76 27.73
CA GLY A 385 10.24 28.81 27.48
C GLY A 385 10.72 28.98 26.02
N GLY A 386 9.80 29.02 25.10
CA GLY A 386 10.00 29.85 23.92
C GLY A 386 10.88 29.36 22.78
N THR A 387 11.07 28.07 22.58
CA THR A 387 11.68 27.56 21.35
C THR A 387 10.73 27.53 20.15
N HIS A 388 9.52 28.08 20.31
CA HIS A 388 8.52 28.09 19.25
C HIS A 388 8.62 29.35 18.39
N HIS A 389 8.71 29.12 17.07
CA HIS A 389 8.45 30.21 16.13
C HIS A 389 7.00 30.71 16.33
N PRO A 390 6.78 32.03 16.51
CA PRO A 390 5.46 32.59 16.88
C PRO A 390 4.33 32.15 15.95
N LEU A 391 4.56 32.07 14.66
CA LEU A 391 3.58 31.65 13.66
C LEU A 391 3.62 30.15 13.41
N LEU A 392 4.80 29.57 13.13
CA LEU A 392 4.92 28.15 12.77
C LEU A 392 4.66 27.23 13.96
N GLY A 393 5.00 27.66 15.19
CA GLY A 393 4.76 26.88 16.40
C GLY A 393 3.27 26.66 16.69
N VAL A 394 2.43 27.64 16.39
CA VAL A 394 0.97 27.53 16.53
C VAL A 394 0.41 26.46 15.59
N PHE A 395 0.84 26.43 14.33
CA PHE A 395 0.40 25.43 13.35
C PHE A 395 1.04 24.05 13.54
N GLY A 396 2.14 23.95 14.27
CA GLY A 396 2.81 22.70 14.61
C GLY A 396 2.11 21.89 15.70
N VAL A 397 1.22 22.49 16.48
CA VAL A 397 0.48 21.81 17.55
C VAL A 397 -0.37 20.68 16.98
N MET A 398 -0.41 19.54 17.69
CA MET A 398 -1.13 18.34 17.21
C MET A 398 -2.61 18.60 16.96
N SER A 399 -3.23 19.55 17.65
CA SER A 399 -4.61 19.96 17.39
C SER A 399 -4.80 20.50 15.97
N ALA A 400 -3.91 21.38 15.50
CA ALA A 400 -3.95 21.87 14.12
C ALA A 400 -3.72 20.74 13.10
N LYS A 401 -2.74 19.87 13.37
CA LYS A 401 -2.40 18.74 12.49
C LYS A 401 -3.59 17.79 12.30
N MET A 402 -4.23 17.40 13.40
CA MET A 402 -5.42 16.54 13.33
C MET A 402 -6.57 17.21 12.59
N THR A 403 -6.80 18.49 12.80
CA THR A 403 -7.85 19.26 12.12
C THR A 403 -7.64 19.26 10.61
N VAL A 404 -6.44 19.65 10.15
CA VAL A 404 -6.19 19.71 8.70
C VAL A 404 -6.15 18.34 8.05
N ALA A 405 -5.68 17.29 8.74
CA ALA A 405 -5.76 15.91 8.24
C ALA A 405 -7.21 15.49 8.01
N ASN A 406 -8.09 15.74 8.97
CA ASN A 406 -9.52 15.43 8.84
C ASN A 406 -10.18 16.24 7.71
N LEU A 407 -9.82 17.51 7.52
CA LEU A 407 -10.32 18.33 6.41
C LEU A 407 -9.81 17.83 5.05
N MET A 408 -8.54 17.42 4.93
CA MET A 408 -8.00 16.81 3.69
C MET A 408 -8.74 15.52 3.33
N ILE A 409 -9.06 14.69 4.33
CA ILE A 409 -9.86 13.48 4.15
C ILE A 409 -11.25 13.84 3.62
N LEU A 410 -11.94 14.81 4.23
CA LEU A 410 -13.26 15.26 3.78
C LEU A 410 -13.24 15.81 2.35
N VAL A 411 -12.25 16.64 2.00
CA VAL A 411 -12.09 17.17 0.63
C VAL A 411 -11.90 16.05 -0.38
N THR A 412 -11.06 15.08 -0.06
CA THR A 412 -10.79 13.93 -0.95
C THR A 412 -12.00 13.04 -1.09
N PHE A 413 -12.72 12.78 -0.01
CA PHE A 413 -13.98 12.08 -0.03
C PHE A 413 -15.02 12.81 -0.91
N MET A 414 -15.12 14.12 -0.80
CA MET A 414 -16.03 14.92 -1.63
C MET A 414 -15.64 14.94 -3.12
N SER A 415 -14.33 14.94 -3.43
CA SER A 415 -13.86 14.78 -4.81
C SER A 415 -14.32 13.44 -5.42
N PHE A 416 -14.27 12.36 -4.63
CA PHE A 416 -14.80 11.07 -5.04
C PHE A 416 -16.32 11.09 -5.23
N ILE A 417 -17.08 11.63 -4.27
CA ILE A 417 -18.55 11.76 -4.38
C ILE A 417 -18.93 12.57 -5.61
N MET A 418 -18.22 13.67 -5.86
CA MET A 418 -18.43 14.52 -7.04
C MET A 418 -18.19 13.73 -8.34
N TYR A 419 -17.10 12.96 -8.41
CA TYR A 419 -16.79 12.08 -9.54
C TYR A 419 -17.88 11.01 -9.76
N TRP A 420 -18.35 10.38 -8.69
CA TRP A 420 -19.38 9.33 -8.74
C TRP A 420 -20.72 9.84 -9.25
N ARG A 421 -21.06 11.11 -8.94
CA ARG A 421 -22.32 11.78 -9.36
C ARG A 421 -22.22 12.43 -10.73
N ALA A 422 -21.03 12.67 -11.23
CA ALA A 422 -20.81 13.38 -12.49
C ALA A 422 -21.43 12.62 -13.68
N GLY A 423 -22.09 13.36 -14.59
CA GLY A 423 -22.81 12.79 -15.74
C GLY A 423 -24.14 12.10 -15.40
N LYS A 424 -24.64 12.24 -14.17
CA LYS A 424 -25.90 11.63 -13.72
C LYS A 424 -26.87 12.68 -13.20
N GLN A 425 -28.13 12.56 -13.59
CA GLN A 425 -29.22 13.41 -13.12
C GLN A 425 -30.12 12.61 -12.18
N GLU A 426 -30.27 13.09 -10.96
CA GLU A 426 -31.11 12.47 -9.95
C GLU A 426 -32.59 12.72 -10.27
N THR A 427 -33.41 11.67 -10.33
CA THR A 427 -34.82 11.74 -10.64
C THR A 427 -35.73 11.55 -9.44
N ALA A 428 -35.16 11.15 -8.27
CA ALA A 428 -35.92 10.95 -7.05
C ALA A 428 -36.58 12.23 -6.56
N THR A 429 -37.87 12.20 -6.16
CA THR A 429 -38.62 13.35 -5.65
C THR A 429 -37.98 13.99 -4.42
N TRP A 430 -37.29 13.20 -3.62
CA TRP A 430 -36.58 13.64 -2.41
C TRP A 430 -35.11 14.07 -2.65
N ALA A 431 -34.64 14.06 -3.91
CA ALA A 431 -33.24 14.39 -4.25
C ALA A 431 -32.83 15.80 -3.77
N LYS A 432 -33.72 16.79 -3.86
CA LYS A 432 -33.44 18.14 -3.36
C LYS A 432 -33.18 18.15 -1.84
N VAL A 433 -34.05 17.47 -1.09
CA VAL A 433 -33.91 17.34 0.37
C VAL A 433 -32.63 16.61 0.74
N ALA A 434 -32.35 15.46 0.09
CA ALA A 434 -31.13 14.72 0.34
C ALA A 434 -29.86 15.55 0.08
N ARG A 435 -29.81 16.31 -1.00
CA ARG A 435 -28.68 17.21 -1.28
C ARG A 435 -28.51 18.27 -0.21
N SER A 436 -29.62 18.86 0.27
CA SER A 436 -29.59 19.85 1.36
C SER A 436 -29.08 19.20 2.66
N VAL A 437 -29.55 18.00 2.99
CA VAL A 437 -29.08 17.24 4.17
C VAL A 437 -27.59 16.91 4.05
N MET A 438 -27.15 16.38 2.91
CA MET A 438 -25.73 16.07 2.69
C MET A 438 -24.85 17.33 2.78
N GLY A 439 -25.30 18.44 2.21
CA GLY A 439 -24.63 19.74 2.32
C GLY A 439 -24.55 20.25 3.76
N ALA A 440 -25.66 20.19 4.49
CA ALA A 440 -25.71 20.58 5.89
C ALA A 440 -24.79 19.70 6.77
N VAL A 441 -24.85 18.38 6.59
CA VAL A 441 -23.97 17.43 7.30
C VAL A 441 -22.50 17.75 7.04
N LEU A 442 -22.11 18.00 5.80
CA LEU A 442 -20.74 18.33 5.44
C LEU A 442 -20.27 19.65 6.05
N VAL A 443 -21.09 20.71 5.95
CA VAL A 443 -20.74 22.03 6.48
C VAL A 443 -20.66 21.98 8.01
N LEU A 444 -21.65 21.40 8.67
CA LEU A 444 -21.66 21.26 10.14
C LEU A 444 -20.48 20.42 10.64
N ALA A 445 -20.15 19.34 9.94
CA ALA A 445 -19.01 18.53 10.27
C ALA A 445 -17.68 19.29 10.09
N GLY A 446 -17.52 20.05 8.99
CA GLY A 446 -16.35 20.90 8.78
C GLY A 446 -16.18 21.93 9.89
N ILE A 447 -17.28 22.62 10.26
CA ILE A 447 -17.29 23.57 11.39
C ILE A 447 -16.93 22.86 12.69
N ALA A 448 -17.54 21.71 12.99
CA ALA A 448 -17.29 20.96 14.22
C ALA A 448 -15.82 20.51 14.32
N VAL A 449 -15.24 20.01 13.22
CA VAL A 449 -13.82 19.64 13.16
C VAL A 449 -12.92 20.84 13.45
N ILE A 450 -13.22 22.01 12.87
CA ILE A 450 -12.46 23.23 13.13
C ILE A 450 -12.63 23.71 14.57
N VAL A 451 -13.84 23.75 15.09
CA VAL A 451 -14.14 24.19 16.48
C VAL A 451 -13.41 23.30 17.49
N LEU A 452 -13.51 21.96 17.34
CA LEU A 452 -12.79 21.01 18.19
C LEU A 452 -11.27 21.18 18.05
N GLY A 453 -10.77 21.49 16.86
CA GLY A 453 -9.38 21.80 16.61
C GLY A 453 -8.92 23.05 17.36
N VAL A 454 -9.64 24.14 17.23
CA VAL A 454 -9.33 25.40 17.93
C VAL A 454 -9.43 25.21 19.45
N TRP A 455 -10.47 24.55 19.93
CA TRP A 455 -10.61 24.29 21.38
C TRP A 455 -9.50 23.38 21.90
N GLY A 456 -9.01 22.45 21.09
CA GLY A 456 -7.88 21.59 21.46
C GLY A 456 -6.58 22.33 21.81
N TYR A 457 -6.44 23.63 21.48
CA TYR A 457 -5.31 24.46 21.91
C TYR A 457 -5.37 24.86 23.40
N PHE A 458 -6.56 24.84 24.00
CA PHE A 458 -6.82 25.35 25.33
C PHE A 458 -7.03 24.26 26.38
N VAL A 459 -6.95 22.98 25.98
CA VAL A 459 -7.13 21.84 26.88
C VAL A 459 -5.84 21.05 27.03
N PRO A 460 -5.62 20.37 28.18
CA PRO A 460 -4.49 19.46 28.35
C PRO A 460 -4.44 18.34 27.28
N ALA A 461 -3.22 17.85 26.98
CA ALA A 461 -2.99 16.82 25.97
C ALA A 461 -3.86 15.58 26.18
N ILE A 462 -4.02 15.12 27.41
CA ILE A 462 -4.80 13.93 27.74
C ILE A 462 -6.28 14.07 27.37
N ILE A 463 -6.86 15.25 27.59
CA ILE A 463 -8.25 15.55 27.23
C ILE A 463 -8.38 15.64 25.72
N ARG A 464 -7.45 16.34 25.05
CA ARG A 464 -7.44 16.46 23.60
C ARG A 464 -7.37 15.10 22.91
N ILE A 465 -6.43 14.25 23.32
CA ILE A 465 -6.21 12.92 22.71
C ILE A 465 -7.43 12.03 22.91
N ASN A 466 -7.97 11.96 24.11
CA ASN A 466 -9.04 11.02 24.43
C ASN A 466 -10.42 11.47 23.93
N TYR A 467 -10.68 12.77 23.84
CA TYR A 467 -12.01 13.27 23.49
C TYR A 467 -12.03 14.04 22.18
N PHE A 468 -11.21 15.09 22.02
CA PHE A 468 -11.32 16.00 20.87
C PHE A 468 -10.84 15.37 19.57
N SER A 469 -9.66 14.75 19.57
CA SER A 469 -9.13 14.07 18.36
C SER A 469 -9.99 12.86 17.98
N THR A 470 -10.45 12.11 18.96
CA THR A 470 -11.38 10.98 18.72
C THR A 470 -12.71 11.46 18.14
N SER A 471 -13.29 12.56 18.69
CA SER A 471 -14.53 13.13 18.17
C SER A 471 -14.38 13.64 16.73
N GLN A 472 -13.26 14.29 16.38
CA GLN A 472 -13.00 14.69 14.99
C GLN A 472 -13.01 13.50 14.03
N VAL A 473 -12.37 12.38 14.40
CA VAL A 473 -12.37 11.14 13.61
C VAL A 473 -13.79 10.59 13.45
N LEU A 474 -14.56 10.51 14.55
CA LEU A 474 -15.93 10.02 14.53
C LEU A 474 -16.85 10.88 13.66
N ILE A 475 -16.67 12.21 13.68
CA ILE A 475 -17.40 13.15 12.81
C ILE A 475 -17.10 12.85 11.34
N VAL A 476 -15.84 12.67 10.97
CA VAL A 476 -15.46 12.35 9.58
C VAL A 476 -16.06 11.01 9.14
N LEU A 477 -15.96 9.98 9.98
CA LEU A 477 -16.58 8.67 9.71
C LEU A 477 -18.09 8.79 9.58
N PHE A 478 -18.76 9.56 10.43
CA PHE A 478 -20.19 9.80 10.34
C PHE A 478 -20.58 10.47 9.01
N VAL A 479 -19.81 11.45 8.54
CA VAL A 479 -20.02 12.08 7.22
C VAL A 479 -19.91 11.03 6.11
N MET A 480 -18.86 10.22 6.12
CA MET A 480 -18.64 9.19 5.10
C MET A 480 -19.75 8.15 5.11
N LEU A 481 -20.14 7.66 6.29
CA LEU A 481 -21.21 6.66 6.47
C LEU A 481 -22.61 7.22 6.17
N THR A 482 -22.81 8.51 6.23
CA THR A 482 -24.10 9.16 5.90
C THR A 482 -24.19 9.50 4.41
N ILE A 483 -23.17 10.15 3.86
CA ILE A 483 -23.21 10.66 2.47
C ILE A 483 -23.08 9.51 1.45
N THR A 484 -22.30 8.46 1.75
CA THR A 484 -22.12 7.33 0.82
C THR A 484 -23.43 6.60 0.53
N PRO A 485 -24.19 6.09 1.53
CA PRO A 485 -25.44 5.40 1.25
C PRO A 485 -26.52 6.32 0.69
N LEU A 486 -26.61 7.58 1.14
CA LEU A 486 -27.53 8.55 0.56
C LEU A 486 -27.23 8.79 -0.93
N THR A 487 -25.95 8.93 -1.30
CA THR A 487 -25.53 9.04 -2.68
C THR A 487 -25.87 7.77 -3.48
N ALA A 488 -25.59 6.59 -2.93
CA ALA A 488 -25.92 5.32 -3.57
C ALA A 488 -27.42 5.17 -3.81
N LEU A 489 -28.27 5.55 -2.84
CA LEU A 489 -29.72 5.51 -2.97
C LEU A 489 -30.22 6.51 -4.04
N LEU A 490 -29.69 7.73 -4.08
CA LEU A 490 -30.02 8.72 -5.11
C LEU A 490 -29.64 8.24 -6.50
N LEU A 491 -28.50 7.59 -6.64
CA LEU A 491 -27.99 7.12 -7.93
C LEU A 491 -28.69 5.85 -8.44
N ARG A 492 -29.42 5.12 -7.60
CA ARG A 492 -30.25 3.97 -8.05
C ARG A 492 -31.35 4.38 -9.04
N SER A 493 -31.94 5.56 -8.85
CA SER A 493 -32.98 6.10 -9.71
C SER A 493 -32.48 7.16 -10.69
N ALA A 494 -31.17 7.47 -10.67
CA ALA A 494 -30.62 8.53 -11.48
C ALA A 494 -30.57 8.15 -12.98
N ARG A 495 -30.91 9.12 -13.84
CA ARG A 495 -30.75 8.99 -15.28
C ARG A 495 -29.34 9.40 -15.69
N THR A 496 -28.64 8.55 -16.44
CA THR A 496 -27.36 8.94 -17.04
C THR A 496 -27.63 9.98 -18.14
N THR A 497 -27.10 11.18 -17.95
CA THR A 497 -27.21 12.27 -18.92
C THR A 497 -26.05 12.32 -19.89
N THR A 498 -24.88 11.88 -19.40
CA THR A 498 -23.66 11.83 -20.19
C THR A 498 -22.89 10.56 -19.79
N GLU A 499 -22.61 9.72 -20.77
CA GLU A 499 -21.80 8.52 -20.55
C GLU A 499 -20.32 8.88 -20.36
N MET A 500 -19.68 8.15 -19.46
CA MET A 500 -18.24 8.28 -19.21
C MET A 500 -17.47 7.60 -20.34
N VAL A 501 -16.61 8.35 -21.02
CA VAL A 501 -15.81 7.88 -22.14
C VAL A 501 -14.38 7.63 -21.65
N TRP A 502 -13.98 6.38 -21.65
CA TRP A 502 -12.61 5.98 -21.30
C TRP A 502 -11.63 6.28 -22.44
N GLY A 503 -10.33 6.25 -22.13
CA GLY A 503 -9.27 6.49 -23.11
C GLY A 503 -9.03 7.98 -23.47
N ARG A 504 -9.75 8.91 -22.85
CA ARG A 504 -9.68 10.35 -23.13
C ARG A 504 -8.79 11.16 -22.18
N MET A 505 -8.12 10.52 -21.26
CA MET A 505 -7.26 11.25 -20.32
C MET A 505 -6.06 11.87 -21.01
N PRO A 506 -5.64 13.09 -20.60
CA PRO A 506 -4.43 13.71 -21.13
C PRO A 506 -3.19 12.96 -20.61
N PRO A 507 -2.03 13.02 -21.31
CA PRO A 507 -0.79 12.33 -20.89
C PRO A 507 -0.36 12.66 -19.46
N ARG A 508 -0.61 13.88 -18.99
CA ARG A 508 -0.32 14.33 -17.61
C ARG A 508 -1.02 13.49 -16.54
N ALA A 509 -2.13 12.81 -16.86
CA ALA A 509 -2.79 11.89 -15.96
C ALA A 509 -1.95 10.62 -15.72
N GLY A 510 -1.33 10.06 -16.77
CA GLY A 510 -0.38 8.97 -16.65
C GLY A 510 0.84 9.35 -15.80
N TYR A 511 1.37 10.56 -16.00
CA TYR A 511 2.48 11.07 -15.19
C TYR A 511 2.09 11.24 -13.71
N ALA A 512 0.86 11.69 -13.42
CA ALA A 512 0.36 11.80 -12.04
C ALA A 512 0.29 10.44 -11.35
N LEU A 513 -0.14 9.38 -12.04
CA LEU A 513 -0.16 8.02 -11.50
C LEU A 513 1.25 7.50 -11.18
N VAL A 514 2.21 7.75 -12.07
CA VAL A 514 3.62 7.37 -11.83
C VAL A 514 4.21 8.15 -10.67
N LEU A 515 3.96 9.46 -10.60
CA LEU A 515 4.41 10.31 -9.50
C LEU A 515 3.87 9.81 -8.16
N ASN A 516 2.58 9.51 -8.07
CA ASN A 516 1.97 8.98 -6.85
C ASN A 516 2.63 7.68 -6.39
N ALA A 517 2.97 6.77 -7.32
CA ALA A 517 3.68 5.54 -6.99
C ALA A 517 5.09 5.81 -6.46
N VAL A 518 5.85 6.70 -7.07
CA VAL A 518 7.19 7.08 -6.58
C VAL A 518 7.09 7.72 -5.19
N MET A 519 6.10 8.59 -4.97
CA MET A 519 5.89 9.25 -3.67
C MET A 519 5.50 8.26 -2.57
N VAL A 520 4.65 7.28 -2.85
CA VAL A 520 4.29 6.26 -1.85
C VAL A 520 5.47 5.34 -1.54
N ILE A 521 6.30 4.99 -2.52
CA ILE A 521 7.53 4.21 -2.32
C ILE A 521 8.49 4.97 -1.40
N LEU A 522 8.74 6.24 -1.70
CA LEU A 522 9.60 7.10 -0.87
C LEU A 522 9.04 7.26 0.54
N LEU A 523 7.72 7.45 0.69
CA LEU A 523 7.03 7.53 1.97
C LEU A 523 7.21 6.24 2.80
N MET A 524 7.01 5.07 2.19
CA MET A 524 7.20 3.77 2.86
C MET A 524 8.66 3.54 3.27
N THR A 525 9.61 3.95 2.44
CA THR A 525 11.05 3.89 2.75
C THR A 525 11.39 4.79 3.94
N LEU A 526 10.86 6.02 3.95
CA LEU A 526 11.01 6.96 5.05
C LEU A 526 10.45 6.39 6.37
N MET A 527 9.26 5.81 6.33
CA MET A 527 8.64 5.21 7.52
C MET A 527 9.41 4.00 8.04
N GLY A 528 10.01 3.21 7.14
CA GLY A 528 10.92 2.12 7.50
C GLY A 528 12.17 2.63 8.23
N TYR A 529 12.76 3.73 7.74
CA TYR A 529 13.89 4.39 8.39
C TYR A 529 13.51 4.94 9.77
N ALA A 530 12.40 5.68 9.86
CA ALA A 530 11.89 6.23 11.12
C ALA A 530 11.68 5.13 12.18
N ARG A 531 11.04 4.03 11.80
CA ARG A 531 10.81 2.89 12.69
C ARG A 531 12.12 2.26 13.19
N SER A 532 13.08 2.04 12.32
CA SER A 532 14.35 1.45 12.71
C SER A 532 15.16 2.37 13.62
N SER A 533 15.13 3.68 13.35
CA SER A 533 15.85 4.70 14.09
C SER A 533 15.19 5.08 15.43
N SER A 534 13.89 4.82 15.61
CA SER A 534 13.18 5.11 16.88
C SER A 534 13.75 4.35 18.08
N ARG A 535 14.33 3.18 17.85
CA ARG A 535 14.97 2.36 18.86
C ARG A 535 16.36 2.88 19.29
N VAL A 536 16.88 3.91 18.63
CA VAL A 536 18.18 4.52 18.87
C VAL A 536 19.30 3.44 18.81
N HIS A 537 19.94 3.12 19.94
CA HIS A 537 21.02 2.11 20.04
C HIS A 537 20.52 0.73 20.49
N TRP A 538 19.28 0.35 20.18
CA TRP A 538 18.71 -0.91 20.64
C TRP A 538 18.30 -1.83 19.51
N HIS A 539 18.72 -3.08 19.56
CA HIS A 539 18.10 -4.16 18.79
C HIS A 539 16.73 -4.51 19.35
N VAL A 540 16.67 -4.71 20.69
CA VAL A 540 15.44 -4.89 21.45
C VAL A 540 15.42 -3.81 22.52
N TYR A 541 14.47 -2.92 22.46
CA TYR A 541 14.44 -1.69 23.25
C TYR A 541 14.52 -1.97 24.75
N GLY A 542 15.53 -1.38 25.42
CA GLY A 542 15.76 -1.58 26.85
C GLY A 542 16.33 -2.96 27.26
N VAL A 543 16.45 -3.92 26.32
CA VAL A 543 16.89 -5.30 26.61
C VAL A 543 18.22 -5.61 25.96
N MET A 544 18.37 -5.38 24.65
CA MET A 544 19.59 -5.70 23.91
C MET A 544 20.09 -4.49 23.13
N ARG A 545 21.29 -4.03 23.44
CA ARG A 545 21.94 -2.92 22.73
C ARG A 545 22.46 -3.36 21.37
N ASP A 546 22.49 -2.43 20.44
CA ASP A 546 23.21 -2.49 19.18
C ASP A 546 24.53 -1.72 19.35
N SER A 547 25.63 -2.43 19.38
CA SER A 547 26.98 -1.88 19.57
C SER A 547 27.65 -1.49 18.25
N SER A 548 26.97 -1.66 17.09
CA SER A 548 27.53 -1.26 15.81
C SER A 548 27.67 0.26 15.71
N GLN A 549 28.70 0.73 14.99
CA GLN A 549 28.96 2.17 14.78
C GLN A 549 27.82 2.90 14.06
N TYR A 550 26.99 2.18 13.30
CA TYR A 550 25.84 2.72 12.55
C TYR A 550 24.51 2.49 13.28
N ALA A 551 24.52 2.11 14.55
CA ALA A 551 23.30 1.80 15.32
C ALA A 551 22.29 2.95 15.29
N PHE A 552 22.79 4.18 15.37
CA PHE A 552 21.96 5.38 15.27
C PHE A 552 22.70 6.48 14.53
N SER A 553 22.11 6.97 13.45
CA SER A 553 22.62 8.12 12.70
C SER A 553 21.49 9.12 12.46
N PRO A 554 21.37 10.18 13.30
CA PRO A 554 20.36 11.22 13.13
C PRO A 554 20.69 12.22 12.03
N ALA A 555 21.86 12.11 11.40
CA ALA A 555 22.30 13.04 10.37
C ALA A 555 21.37 13.01 9.15
N LEU A 556 20.84 14.18 8.77
CA LEU A 556 19.93 14.32 7.66
C LEU A 556 20.51 13.77 6.34
N GLY A 557 21.77 14.07 6.06
CA GLY A 557 22.44 13.63 4.83
C GLY A 557 22.55 12.10 4.73
N TYR A 558 22.89 11.43 5.82
CA TYR A 558 22.94 9.97 5.88
C TYR A 558 21.57 9.34 5.63
N ALA A 559 20.55 9.78 6.35
CA ALA A 559 19.19 9.27 6.20
C ALA A 559 18.64 9.54 4.78
N ALA A 560 18.86 10.74 4.25
CA ALA A 560 18.43 11.12 2.91
C ALA A 560 19.09 10.26 1.83
N ALA A 561 20.41 10.00 1.95
CA ALA A 561 21.13 9.15 1.01
C ALA A 561 20.58 7.70 1.00
N PHE A 562 20.35 7.11 2.16
CA PHE A 562 19.78 5.76 2.25
C PHE A 562 18.33 5.69 1.75
N MET A 563 17.49 6.67 2.06
CA MET A 563 16.12 6.73 1.54
C MET A 563 16.12 6.88 0.02
N ALA A 564 16.95 7.76 -0.53
CA ALA A 564 17.08 7.95 -1.98
C ALA A 564 17.56 6.66 -2.66
N LEU A 565 18.60 6.02 -2.13
CA LEU A 565 19.13 4.77 -2.66
C LEU A 565 18.06 3.67 -2.67
N ASN A 566 17.36 3.45 -1.56
CA ASN A 566 16.31 2.42 -1.49
C ASN A 566 15.13 2.72 -2.43
N THR A 567 14.71 3.98 -2.50
CA THR A 567 13.65 4.39 -3.42
C THR A 567 14.07 4.13 -4.87
N PHE A 568 15.28 4.50 -5.25
CA PHE A 568 15.82 4.25 -6.57
C PHE A 568 15.89 2.76 -6.90
N LEU A 569 16.50 1.94 -6.03
CA LEU A 569 16.60 0.49 -6.21
C LEU A 569 15.22 -0.16 -6.31
N PHE A 570 14.27 0.26 -5.48
CA PHE A 570 12.91 -0.29 -5.54
C PHE A 570 12.17 0.13 -6.82
N CYS A 571 12.31 1.36 -7.28
CA CYS A 571 11.77 1.79 -8.57
C CYS A 571 12.36 0.97 -9.74
N MET A 572 13.65 0.64 -9.69
CA MET A 572 14.29 -0.26 -10.67
C MET A 572 13.70 -1.68 -10.62
N LEU A 573 13.46 -2.22 -9.42
CA LEU A 573 12.81 -3.52 -9.25
C LEU A 573 11.36 -3.50 -9.78
N VAL A 574 10.59 -2.47 -9.50
CA VAL A 574 9.23 -2.29 -10.03
C VAL A 574 9.25 -2.20 -11.56
N ALA A 575 10.18 -1.44 -12.14
CA ALA A 575 10.34 -1.37 -13.59
C ALA A 575 10.69 -2.73 -14.20
N PHE A 576 11.55 -3.50 -13.54
CA PHE A 576 11.87 -4.87 -13.93
C PHE A 576 10.66 -5.80 -13.86
N ILE A 577 9.86 -5.73 -12.79
CA ILE A 577 8.61 -6.50 -12.63
C ILE A 577 7.62 -6.15 -13.76
N PHE A 578 7.47 -4.85 -14.08
CA PHE A 578 6.62 -4.40 -15.17
C PHE A 578 7.10 -4.92 -16.54
N TRP A 579 8.41 -4.92 -16.75
CA TRP A 579 9.01 -5.46 -17.97
C TRP A 579 8.76 -6.97 -18.09
N VAL A 580 9.00 -7.76 -17.04
CA VAL A 580 8.72 -9.21 -17.01
C VAL A 580 7.24 -9.49 -17.28
N ALA A 581 6.34 -8.74 -16.64
CA ALA A 581 4.90 -8.87 -16.84
C ALA A 581 4.49 -8.61 -18.31
N THR A 582 5.16 -7.69 -19.02
CA THR A 582 4.88 -7.39 -20.44
C THR A 582 5.49 -8.40 -21.41
N MET A 583 6.56 -9.11 -21.02
CA MET A 583 7.15 -10.15 -21.89
C MET A 583 6.22 -11.33 -22.10
N GLY A 584 5.44 -11.71 -21.10
CA GLY A 584 4.43 -12.77 -21.20
C GLY A 584 3.36 -12.47 -22.25
N ASP A 585 3.00 -11.21 -22.48
CA ASP A 585 2.02 -10.79 -23.48
C ASP A 585 2.58 -10.94 -24.91
N LYS A 586 3.85 -10.56 -25.11
CA LYS A 586 4.53 -10.70 -26.41
C LYS A 586 4.71 -12.16 -26.82
N GLY A 587 5.00 -13.04 -25.85
CA GLY A 587 5.12 -14.49 -26.12
C GLY A 587 3.79 -15.12 -26.54
N LYS A 588 2.67 -14.73 -25.94
CA LYS A 588 1.34 -15.21 -26.33
C LYS A 588 0.93 -14.69 -27.71
N ALA A 589 1.18 -13.44 -28.02
CA ALA A 589 0.92 -12.84 -29.34
C ALA A 589 1.75 -13.53 -30.46
N ALA A 590 3.01 -13.84 -30.21
CA ALA A 590 3.87 -14.55 -31.15
C ALA A 590 3.44 -16.01 -31.36
N GLN A 591 2.96 -16.70 -30.32
CA GLN A 591 2.42 -18.06 -30.41
C GLN A 591 1.06 -18.12 -31.11
N GLY A 592 0.19 -17.12 -30.93
CA GLY A 592 -1.07 -16.98 -31.66
C GLY A 592 -0.84 -16.74 -33.14
N ALA A 593 0.09 -15.86 -33.49
CA ALA A 593 0.49 -15.63 -34.89
C ALA A 593 1.10 -16.88 -35.57
N SER A 594 1.86 -17.70 -34.83
CA SER A 594 2.45 -18.95 -35.35
C SER A 594 1.42 -20.09 -35.51
N LYS A 595 0.26 -20.01 -34.86
CA LYS A 595 -0.83 -20.99 -34.97
C LYS A 595 -1.90 -20.61 -35.97
N GLY A 596 -1.76 -19.52 -36.72
CA GLY A 596 -2.72 -19.07 -37.71
C GLY A 596 -4.05 -18.54 -37.16
N GLU A 597 -4.13 -18.30 -35.85
CA GLU A 597 -5.27 -17.61 -35.25
C GLU A 597 -5.14 -16.11 -35.55
N LEU A 598 -5.89 -15.63 -36.54
CA LEU A 598 -6.08 -14.20 -36.76
C LEU A 598 -6.67 -13.56 -35.49
N PRO A 599 -6.23 -12.37 -35.09
CA PRO A 599 -6.82 -11.67 -33.97
C PRO A 599 -8.31 -11.46 -34.26
N HIS A 600 -9.19 -11.98 -33.43
CA HIS A 600 -10.63 -11.74 -33.50
C HIS A 600 -10.87 -10.23 -33.44
N GLY A 601 -11.32 -9.63 -34.58
CA GLY A 601 -11.71 -8.23 -34.62
C GLY A 601 -11.37 -7.42 -35.86
N VAL A 602 -11.03 -8.04 -37.00
CA VAL A 602 -11.02 -7.30 -38.27
C VAL A 602 -12.21 -7.78 -39.12
N PRO A 603 -13.23 -6.91 -39.36
CA PRO A 603 -14.26 -7.24 -40.34
C PRO A 603 -13.60 -7.35 -41.72
N ALA A 604 -13.84 -8.47 -42.42
CA ALA A 604 -13.41 -8.66 -43.79
C ALA A 604 -14.00 -7.53 -44.66
N MET A 605 -13.12 -6.71 -45.22
CA MET A 605 -13.52 -5.78 -46.27
C MET A 605 -13.89 -6.66 -47.48
N ALA A 606 -15.19 -6.67 -47.79
CA ALA A 606 -15.71 -7.27 -49.01
C ALA A 606 -15.06 -6.60 -50.22
N GLY A 607 -14.41 -7.43 -51.07
CA GLY A 607 -13.80 -6.98 -52.29
C GLY A 607 -14.86 -6.38 -53.22
N GLY A 608 -14.78 -5.06 -53.44
CA GLY A 608 -15.48 -4.40 -54.52
C GLY A 608 -14.76 -4.64 -55.84
N ALA A 609 -15.46 -5.28 -56.80
CA ALA A 609 -15.02 -5.41 -58.16
C ALA A 609 -14.97 -4.02 -58.84
N PRO A 610 -14.09 -3.82 -59.85
CA PRO A 610 -13.98 -2.53 -60.53
C PRO A 610 -15.15 -2.32 -61.47
N HIS A 611 -15.92 -1.26 -61.27
CA HIS A 611 -16.86 -0.77 -62.24
C HIS A 611 -16.16 -0.04 -63.37
N HIS A 612 -16.38 -0.55 -64.61
CA HIS A 612 -16.07 0.12 -65.88
C HIS A 612 -16.72 1.51 -65.95
N MET A 613 -15.91 2.48 -66.29
CA MET A 613 -16.42 3.75 -66.83
C MET A 613 -16.93 3.50 -68.26
N ASP A 614 -18.19 3.75 -68.51
CA ASP A 614 -18.69 4.08 -69.84
C ASP A 614 -19.02 5.58 -69.91
N GLN A 615 -18.39 6.20 -70.89
CA GLN A 615 -18.73 7.53 -71.41
C GLN A 615 -20.09 7.46 -72.09
N GLN A 616 -20.97 8.44 -71.89
CA GLN A 616 -21.66 9.19 -72.94
C GLN A 616 -22.69 10.18 -72.40
N SER A 617 -22.56 11.38 -72.97
CA SER A 617 -23.50 12.53 -73.10
C SER A 617 -23.82 13.33 -71.84
#